data_7db4730f1e8ee8b625f8eccf1a7a8d3e
#
_entry.id   7db4730f1e8ee8b625f8eccf1a7a8d3e
#
_cell.length_a   1.000
_cell.length_b   1.000
_cell.length_c   1.000
_cell.angle_alpha   90.00
_cell.angle_beta   90.00
_cell.angle_gamma   90.00
#
_symmetry.space_group_name_H-M   'P 1'
#
loop_
_entity.id
_entity.type
_entity.pdbx_description
1 polymer ?
#
loop_
_entity_poly.entity_id
_entity_poly.type
_entity_poly.pdbx_seq_one_letter_code
_entity_poly.pdbx_strand_id
1 'polypeptide(L)'
;MDLRTTLSVNESFMEMLIDCKNRGAKAELILDINGLERAEGIIKQIYPDDPNPYLELQDGRTIVEKTIVAINGVFRPEYAGC
;
A
#
# COMPACT_ATOMS: atom_id res chain seq x y z
N MET A 1 13.50 -19.26 -7.92
CA MET A 1 12.30 -18.55 -7.48
C MET A 1 12.57 -17.75 -6.22
N ASP A 2 12.09 -16.56 -6.20
CA ASP A 2 12.25 -15.71 -5.04
C ASP A 2 11.28 -16.16 -3.94
N LEU A 3 11.83 -16.37 -2.74
CA LEU A 3 11.02 -16.81 -1.61
C LEU A 3 10.38 -15.66 -0.85
N ARG A 4 10.79 -14.44 -1.11
CA ARG A 4 10.18 -13.28 -0.48
C ARG A 4 9.01 -12.78 -1.29
N THR A 5 8.00 -12.32 -0.58
CA THR A 5 6.83 -11.76 -1.25
C THR A 5 7.12 -10.31 -1.61
N THR A 6 7.30 -10.05 -2.89
CA THR A 6 7.56 -8.71 -3.40
C THR A 6 6.70 -8.49 -4.63
N LEU A 7 6.62 -7.24 -5.07
CA LEU A 7 5.93 -6.92 -6.31
C LEU A 7 6.70 -7.50 -7.50
N SER A 8 5.96 -8.07 -8.43
CA SER A 8 6.57 -8.45 -9.71
C SER A 8 6.78 -7.19 -10.55
N VAL A 9 7.52 -7.33 -11.65
CA VAL A 9 7.81 -6.18 -12.51
C VAL A 9 6.55 -5.60 -13.15
N ASN A 10 5.46 -6.38 -13.22
CA ASN A 10 4.23 -5.93 -13.85
C ASN A 10 3.16 -5.52 -12.86
N GLU A 11 3.48 -5.53 -11.57
CA GLU A 11 2.52 -5.17 -10.54
C GLU A 11 2.86 -3.80 -9.97
N SER A 12 1.85 -3.13 -9.45
CA SER A 12 2.05 -1.85 -8.75
C SER A 12 1.27 -1.87 -7.45
N PHE A 13 1.72 -1.05 -6.50
CA PHE A 13 1.02 -0.91 -5.24
C PHE A 13 -0.38 -0.35 -5.44
N MET A 14 -0.54 0.54 -6.43
CA MET A 14 -1.86 1.10 -6.70
C MET A 14 -2.84 0.01 -7.09
N GLU A 15 -2.43 -0.93 -7.92
CA GLU A 15 -3.30 -2.05 -8.30
C GLU A 15 -3.66 -2.91 -7.11
N MET A 16 -2.68 -3.16 -6.22
CA MET A 16 -2.94 -3.93 -5.01
C MET A 16 -3.93 -3.22 -4.09
N LEU A 17 -3.80 -1.91 -3.97
CA LEU A 17 -4.70 -1.11 -3.16
C LEU A 17 -6.12 -1.15 -3.72
N ILE A 18 -6.25 -1.01 -5.04
CA ILE A 18 -7.55 -1.06 -5.71
C ILE A 18 -8.20 -2.43 -5.51
N ASP A 19 -7.42 -3.49 -5.67
CA ASP A 19 -7.93 -4.84 -5.48
C ASP A 19 -8.40 -5.05 -4.04
N CYS A 20 -7.62 -4.60 -3.08
CA CYS A 20 -7.98 -4.71 -1.67
C CYS A 20 -9.28 -3.95 -1.37
N LYS A 21 -9.41 -2.73 -1.95
CA LYS A 21 -10.62 -1.94 -1.80
C LYS A 21 -11.83 -2.67 -2.37
N ASN A 22 -11.68 -3.24 -3.56
CA ASN A 22 -12.79 -3.92 -4.24
C ASN A 22 -13.25 -5.16 -3.50
N ARG A 23 -12.34 -5.82 -2.80
CA ARG A 23 -12.70 -6.99 -2.00
C ARG A 23 -13.23 -6.61 -0.62
N GLY A 24 -13.14 -5.36 -0.24
CA GLY A 24 -13.54 -4.94 1.09
C GLY A 24 -12.68 -5.54 2.19
N ALA A 25 -11.46 -5.93 1.86
CA ALA A 25 -10.57 -6.58 2.79
C ALA A 25 -9.76 -5.54 3.57
N LYS A 26 -9.38 -5.90 4.80
CA LYS A 26 -8.53 -5.05 5.61
C LYS A 26 -7.14 -4.97 4.99
N ALA A 27 -6.63 -3.76 4.82
CA ALA A 27 -5.30 -3.53 4.30
C ALA A 27 -4.34 -3.33 5.48
N GLU A 28 -3.21 -4.05 5.46
CA GLU A 28 -2.16 -3.88 6.45
C GLU A 28 -1.00 -3.21 5.75
N LEU A 29 -0.70 -2.00 6.16
CA LEU A 29 0.28 -1.15 5.49
C LEU A 29 1.45 -0.86 6.40
N ILE A 30 2.64 -0.75 5.80
CA ILE A 30 3.80 -0.21 6.48
C ILE A 30 4.17 1.08 5.75
N LEU A 31 4.30 2.15 6.49
CA LEU A 31 4.55 3.48 5.95
C LEU A 31 5.92 3.97 6.40
N ASP A 32 6.55 4.77 5.58
CA ASP A 32 7.80 5.44 5.95
C ASP A 32 7.55 6.95 5.97
N ILE A 33 7.16 7.44 7.14
CA ILE A 33 6.91 8.85 7.39
C ILE A 33 7.73 9.21 8.63
N ASN A 34 8.94 9.72 8.45
CA ASN A 34 9.85 10.00 9.56
C ASN A 34 10.12 8.73 10.39
N GLY A 35 10.22 7.58 9.70
CA GLY A 35 10.40 6.29 10.34
C GLY A 35 9.24 5.38 9.98
N LEU A 36 9.40 4.10 10.25
CA LEU A 36 8.40 3.11 9.87
C LEU A 36 7.21 3.14 10.81
N GLU A 37 6.01 3.14 10.24
CA GLU A 37 4.75 3.10 10.99
C GLU A 37 3.85 2.04 10.38
N ARG A 38 3.00 1.47 11.20
CA ARG A 38 1.95 0.57 10.74
C ARG A 38 0.64 1.32 10.63
N ALA A 39 -0.13 0.98 9.59
CA ALA A 39 -1.48 1.47 9.45
C ALA A 39 -2.31 0.31 8.91
N GLU A 40 -3.53 0.15 9.43
CA GLU A 40 -4.40 -0.90 8.93
C GLU A 40 -5.83 -0.43 8.96
N GLY A 41 -6.64 -0.98 8.05
CA GLY A 41 -8.04 -0.63 7.97
C GLY A 41 -8.59 -0.98 6.60
N ILE A 42 -9.88 -0.77 6.46
CA ILE A 42 -10.55 -1.01 5.18
C ILE A 42 -10.48 0.27 4.35
N ILE A 43 -10.06 0.14 3.10
CA ILE A 43 -9.93 1.29 2.21
C ILE A 43 -11.33 1.75 1.79
N LYS A 44 -11.62 3.02 2.05
CA LYS A 44 -12.90 3.62 1.67
C LYS A 44 -12.86 4.12 0.25
N GLN A 45 -11.78 4.81 -0.14
CA GLN A 45 -11.66 5.40 -1.45
C GLN A 45 -10.18 5.59 -1.80
N ILE A 46 -9.89 5.55 -3.11
CA ILE A 46 -8.54 5.77 -3.63
C ILE A 46 -8.62 6.91 -4.64
N TYR A 47 -7.62 7.78 -4.61
CA TYR A 47 -7.53 8.96 -5.49
C TYR A 47 -6.26 8.85 -6.33
N PRO A 48 -6.27 8.02 -7.39
CA PRO A 48 -5.07 7.74 -8.18
C PRO A 48 -4.64 8.86 -9.10
N ASP A 49 -5.57 9.76 -9.45
CA ASP A 49 -5.30 10.83 -10.41
C ASP A 49 -4.82 12.12 -9.76
N ASP A 50 -4.71 12.14 -8.43
CA ASP A 50 -4.20 13.30 -7.73
C ASP A 50 -2.69 13.43 -8.01
N PRO A 51 -2.13 14.65 -8.04
CA PRO A 51 -0.68 14.83 -8.18
C PRO A 51 0.13 14.04 -7.15
N ASN A 52 -0.44 13.87 -5.96
CA ASN A 52 0.11 12.98 -4.94
C ASN A 52 -0.93 11.92 -4.63
N PRO A 53 -0.97 10.81 -5.38
CA PRO A 53 -2.02 9.80 -5.18
C PRO A 53 -2.08 9.36 -3.72
N TYR A 54 -3.30 9.20 -3.23
CA TYR A 54 -3.51 8.80 -1.84
C TYR A 54 -4.80 8.00 -1.72
N LEU A 55 -4.99 7.42 -0.54
CA LEU A 55 -6.20 6.68 -0.23
C LEU A 55 -6.75 7.16 1.10
N GLU A 56 -8.04 6.85 1.30
CA GLU A 56 -8.71 7.15 2.55
C GLU A 56 -9.22 5.85 3.15
N LEU A 57 -8.97 5.64 4.43
CA LEU A 57 -9.49 4.50 5.17
C LEU A 57 -10.86 4.83 5.73
N GLN A 58 -11.63 3.79 6.07
CA GLN A 58 -12.99 3.99 6.59
C GLN A 58 -13.01 4.76 7.93
N ASP A 59 -11.92 4.76 8.65
CA ASP A 59 -11.82 5.52 9.91
C ASP A 59 -11.52 7.00 9.68
N GLY A 60 -11.39 7.43 8.42
CA GLY A 60 -11.11 8.82 8.08
C GLY A 60 -9.64 9.16 7.87
N ARG A 61 -8.76 8.21 8.11
CA ARG A 61 -7.32 8.43 7.94
C ARG A 61 -6.97 8.46 6.46
N THR A 62 -6.11 9.40 6.05
CA THR A 62 -5.61 9.46 4.67
C THR A 62 -4.15 9.06 4.64
N ILE A 63 -3.77 8.35 3.56
CA ILE A 63 -2.41 7.82 3.42
C ILE A 63 -1.93 8.11 2.00
N VAL A 64 -0.78 8.78 1.90
CA VAL A 64 -0.18 9.07 0.58
C VAL A 64 0.50 7.81 0.08
N GLU A 65 0.19 7.42 -1.15
CA GLU A 65 0.63 6.14 -1.70
C GLU A 65 2.16 6.00 -1.69
N LYS A 66 2.88 7.07 -2.00
CA LYS A 66 4.34 6.98 -2.09
C LYS A 66 5.01 6.74 -0.73
N THR A 67 4.30 6.92 0.38
CA THR A 67 4.86 6.62 1.70
C THR A 67 4.72 5.15 2.06
N ILE A 68 3.95 4.40 1.28
CA ILE A 68 3.71 2.98 1.59
C ILE A 68 4.91 2.16 1.13
N VAL A 69 5.53 1.43 2.05
CA VAL A 69 6.65 0.55 1.72
C VAL A 69 6.22 -0.91 1.63
N ALA A 70 5.09 -1.27 2.24
CA ALA A 70 4.57 -2.64 2.16
C ALA A 70 3.06 -2.65 2.28
N ILE A 71 2.42 -3.60 1.60
CA ILE A 71 0.99 -3.84 1.64
C ILE A 71 0.78 -5.33 1.87
N ASN A 72 0.13 -5.68 3.00
CA ASN A 72 -0.20 -7.09 3.30
C ASN A 72 1.01 -8.02 3.18
N GLY A 73 2.17 -7.55 3.62
CA GLY A 73 3.39 -8.34 3.59
C GLY A 73 4.15 -8.29 2.27
N VAL A 74 3.65 -7.57 1.27
CA VAL A 74 4.31 -7.42 -0.02
C VAL A 74 5.06 -6.09 -0.03
N PHE A 75 6.38 -6.15 -0.13
CA PHE A 75 7.24 -4.96 -0.06
C PHE A 75 7.56 -4.41 -1.44
N ARG A 76 7.81 -3.10 -1.50
CA ARG A 76 8.35 -2.51 -2.72
C ARG A 76 9.70 -3.15 -3.03
N PRO A 77 10.05 -3.32 -4.32
CA PRO A 77 11.32 -3.96 -4.69
C PRO A 77 12.54 -3.29 -4.08
N GLU A 78 12.54 -1.96 -3.95
CA GLU A 78 13.68 -1.25 -3.39
C GLU A 78 13.90 -1.53 -1.91
N TYR A 79 12.92 -2.10 -1.22
CA TYR A 79 13.05 -2.45 0.18
C TYR A 79 13.25 -3.95 0.40
N ALA A 80 13.01 -4.75 -0.62
CA ALA A 80 13.01 -6.21 -0.48
C ALA A 80 14.37 -6.83 -0.72
N GLY A 81 15.27 -6.14 -1.37
CA GLY A 81 16.54 -6.71 -1.77
C GLY A 81 17.70 -6.48 -0.82
N CYS A 82 17.47 -5.82 0.28
CA CYS A 82 18.57 -5.46 1.18
C CYS A 82 19.14 -6.63 1.92
#